data_bea2e5d726b758e47ed189a80b66aa87
#
_entry.id   bea2e5d726b758e47ed189a80b66aa87
#
_cell.length_a   1.000
_cell.length_b   1.000
_cell.length_c   1.000
_cell.angle_alpha   90.00
_cell.angle_beta   90.00
_cell.angle_gamma   90.00
#
_symmetry.space_group_name_H-M   'P 1'
#
loop_
_entity.id
_entity.type
_entity.pdbx_description
1 polymer ?
#
loop_
_entity_poly.entity_id
_entity_poly.type
_entity_poly.pdbx_seq_one_letter_code
_entity_poly.pdbx_strand_id
1 'polypeptide(L)'
;LDQLGESFGFDGLVEFTIEAGRPDSITREKLETIKEFPVTRISVNPQTMNQDTLEIIGRRHTVAQTIEAFHLARELNYNNINMDLIVGLPGEDISKVKYTLEKVKELSPDSLTVHSLAVKRAARLNMFKDKYQEMTFENNQEIMDLTQQTAYSMEMGPYYLYRQKNMKGNFENVGYAKVDKAG
;
A
#
# COMPACT_ATOMS: atom_id res chain seq x y z
N LEU A 1 3.87 -13.26 18.10
CA LEU A 1 4.40 -14.18 17.08
C LEU A 1 4.79 -15.52 17.71
N ASP A 2 5.32 -15.54 18.94
CA ASP A 2 5.70 -16.77 19.67
C ASP A 2 4.53 -17.76 19.73
N GLN A 3 3.35 -17.31 20.15
CA GLN A 3 2.15 -18.15 20.21
C GLN A 3 1.74 -18.75 18.87
N LEU A 4 1.99 -18.05 17.75
CA LEU A 4 1.77 -18.58 16.40
C LEU A 4 2.75 -19.71 16.11
N GLY A 5 4.03 -19.51 16.43
CA GLY A 5 5.06 -20.53 16.26
C GLY A 5 4.81 -21.76 17.10
N GLU A 6 4.41 -21.58 18.37
CA GLU A 6 4.05 -22.67 19.27
C GLU A 6 2.82 -23.46 18.81
N SER A 7 1.82 -22.78 18.22
CA SER A 7 0.55 -23.40 17.84
C SER A 7 0.60 -24.08 16.47
N PHE A 8 1.32 -23.52 15.52
CA PHE A 8 1.28 -23.95 14.12
C PHE A 8 2.65 -24.38 13.57
N GLY A 9 3.73 -24.03 14.24
CA GLY A 9 5.09 -24.16 13.69
C GLY A 9 5.33 -23.19 12.54
N PHE A 10 6.58 -23.09 12.10
CA PHE A 10 6.98 -22.32 10.93
C PHE A 10 7.62 -23.17 9.84
N ASP A 11 7.69 -24.49 10.06
CA ASP A 11 8.30 -25.41 9.10
C ASP A 11 7.46 -25.52 7.83
N GLY A 12 8.12 -25.33 6.68
CA GLY A 12 7.46 -25.43 5.37
C GLY A 12 6.66 -24.20 4.96
N LEU A 13 6.77 -23.08 5.69
CA LEU A 13 6.18 -21.80 5.26
C LEU A 13 6.81 -21.33 3.94
N VAL A 14 5.95 -21.09 2.96
CA VAL A 14 6.32 -20.48 1.67
C VAL A 14 6.35 -18.97 1.78
N GLU A 15 5.36 -18.41 2.46
CA GLU A 15 5.24 -16.97 2.69
C GLU A 15 4.80 -16.69 4.13
N PHE A 16 5.42 -15.69 4.75
CA PHE A 16 5.00 -15.09 6.00
C PHE A 16 5.07 -13.58 5.89
N THR A 17 3.96 -12.97 5.52
CA THR A 17 3.84 -11.52 5.41
C THR A 17 3.36 -10.92 6.72
N ILE A 18 4.03 -9.87 7.16
CA ILE A 18 3.58 -9.04 8.29
C ILE A 18 3.21 -7.64 7.78
N GLU A 19 1.97 -7.25 8.08
CA GLU A 19 1.55 -5.87 8.05
C GLU A 19 2.27 -5.13 9.18
N ALA A 20 3.37 -4.44 8.87
CA ALA A 20 4.19 -3.76 9.88
C ALA A 20 3.43 -2.60 10.56
N GLY A 21 2.30 -2.25 9.98
CA GLY A 21 1.37 -1.25 10.50
C GLY A 21 1.49 0.08 9.78
N ARG A 22 0.94 1.12 10.43
CA ARG A 22 1.05 2.48 9.88
C ARG A 22 2.51 2.96 10.00
N PRO A 23 2.99 3.75 9.03
CA PRO A 23 4.36 4.25 9.04
C PRO A 23 4.80 4.89 10.38
N ASP A 24 3.91 5.64 11.03
CA ASP A 24 4.14 6.26 12.34
C ASP A 24 4.31 5.27 13.50
N SER A 25 4.02 4.00 13.30
CA SER A 25 4.16 2.93 14.29
C SER A 25 5.29 1.95 14.00
N ILE A 26 6.03 2.17 12.92
CA ILE A 26 7.18 1.34 12.52
C ILE A 26 8.42 1.90 13.19
N THR A 27 8.94 1.15 14.16
CA THR A 27 10.16 1.50 14.92
C THR A 27 11.26 0.48 14.65
N ARG A 28 12.51 0.85 14.92
CA ARG A 28 13.66 -0.05 14.82
C ARG A 28 13.45 -1.31 15.67
N GLU A 29 13.08 -1.15 16.94
CA GLU A 29 12.83 -2.25 17.87
C GLU A 29 11.77 -3.22 17.34
N LYS A 30 10.68 -2.68 16.78
CA LYS A 30 9.61 -3.50 16.19
C LYS A 30 10.13 -4.29 14.99
N LEU A 31 10.88 -3.67 14.10
CA LEU A 31 11.44 -4.35 12.94
C LEU A 31 12.49 -5.39 13.33
N GLU A 32 13.35 -5.10 14.31
CA GLU A 32 14.31 -6.07 14.85
C GLU A 32 13.61 -7.27 15.47
N THR A 33 12.56 -7.06 16.27
CA THR A 33 11.73 -8.14 16.82
C THR A 33 11.05 -8.98 15.74
N ILE A 34 10.52 -8.35 14.68
CA ILE A 34 9.92 -9.08 13.56
C ILE A 34 10.94 -9.99 12.87
N LYS A 35 12.22 -9.58 12.80
CA LYS A 35 13.29 -10.37 12.20
C LYS A 35 13.70 -11.63 12.97
N GLU A 36 13.33 -11.74 14.23
CA GLU A 36 13.53 -12.96 15.00
C GLU A 36 12.65 -14.12 14.51
N PHE A 37 11.68 -13.82 13.65
CA PHE A 37 10.76 -14.79 13.04
C PHE A 37 11.07 -14.96 11.55
N PRO A 38 10.66 -16.08 10.93
CA PRO A 38 10.91 -16.36 9.50
C PRO A 38 9.99 -15.54 8.59
N VAL A 39 9.95 -14.23 8.80
CA VAL A 39 9.14 -13.30 8.01
C VAL A 39 9.79 -13.09 6.65
N THR A 40 9.02 -13.38 5.60
CA THR A 40 9.49 -13.29 4.22
C THR A 40 9.17 -11.95 3.56
N ARG A 41 8.14 -11.24 4.05
CA ARG A 41 7.68 -9.94 3.52
C ARG A 41 7.11 -9.06 4.61
N ILE A 42 7.32 -7.77 4.50
CA ILE A 42 6.62 -6.76 5.32
C ILE A 42 5.88 -5.77 4.42
N SER A 43 4.81 -5.18 4.95
CA SER A 43 4.10 -4.08 4.28
C SER A 43 4.34 -2.75 5.01
N VAL A 44 4.67 -1.72 4.23
CA VAL A 44 4.70 -0.31 4.66
C VAL A 44 3.65 0.43 3.84
N ASN A 45 2.56 0.87 4.48
CA ASN A 45 1.33 1.26 3.80
C ASN A 45 1.13 2.78 3.78
N PRO A 46 1.66 3.51 2.75
CA PRO A 46 1.49 4.95 2.63
C PRO A 46 0.06 5.37 2.34
N GLN A 47 -0.70 4.59 1.60
CA GLN A 47 -1.99 4.88 0.97
C GLN A 47 -1.85 5.90 -0.18
N THR A 48 -1.18 7.00 0.05
CA THR A 48 -0.81 8.06 -0.90
C THR A 48 0.46 8.77 -0.42
N MET A 49 1.16 9.45 -1.32
CA MET A 49 2.30 10.31 -1.00
C MET A 49 1.93 11.81 -1.05
N ASN A 50 0.64 12.13 -1.00
CA ASN A 50 0.14 13.49 -0.89
C ASN A 50 -0.24 13.78 0.56
N GLN A 51 0.49 14.68 1.23
CA GLN A 51 0.30 14.98 2.65
C GLN A 51 -1.09 15.55 2.95
N ASP A 52 -1.60 16.43 2.11
CA ASP A 52 -2.94 17.01 2.23
C ASP A 52 -4.04 15.95 2.13
N THR A 53 -3.87 14.97 1.23
CA THR A 53 -4.81 13.84 1.12
C THR A 53 -4.77 12.95 2.36
N LEU A 54 -3.60 12.66 2.93
CA LEU A 54 -3.49 11.91 4.19
C LEU A 54 -4.28 12.59 5.32
N GLU A 55 -4.19 13.91 5.44
CA GLU A 55 -4.94 14.71 6.41
C GLU A 55 -6.46 14.65 6.17
N ILE A 56 -6.87 14.77 4.90
CA ILE A 56 -8.27 14.67 4.48
C ILE A 56 -8.89 13.34 4.90
N ILE A 57 -8.19 12.22 4.63
CA ILE A 57 -8.69 10.88 4.96
C ILE A 57 -8.44 10.47 6.42
N GLY A 58 -7.94 11.38 7.25
CA GLY A 58 -7.74 11.19 8.69
C GLY A 58 -6.59 10.24 9.03
N ARG A 59 -5.59 10.12 8.16
CA ARG A 59 -4.36 9.39 8.48
C ARG A 59 -3.47 10.24 9.39
N ARG A 60 -2.88 9.61 10.40
CA ARG A 60 -2.04 10.30 11.40
C ARG A 60 -0.56 10.34 11.00
N HIS A 61 -0.13 9.41 10.14
CA HIS A 61 1.24 9.40 9.65
C HIS A 61 1.46 10.46 8.57
N THR A 62 2.71 10.86 8.41
CA THR A 62 3.15 11.79 7.37
C THR A 62 3.86 11.05 6.24
N VAL A 63 4.00 11.72 5.09
CA VAL A 63 4.81 11.24 3.97
C VAL A 63 6.27 11.04 4.41
N ALA A 64 6.83 11.94 5.22
CA ALA A 64 8.18 11.83 5.76
C ALA A 64 8.34 10.54 6.59
N GLN A 65 7.41 10.25 7.49
CA GLN A 65 7.43 9.02 8.29
C GLN A 65 7.33 7.76 7.42
N THR A 66 6.60 7.81 6.31
CA THR A 66 6.57 6.69 5.34
C THR A 66 7.93 6.43 4.74
N ILE A 67 8.62 7.49 4.29
CA ILE A 67 9.95 7.42 3.71
C ILE A 67 10.97 6.91 4.73
N GLU A 68 10.94 7.46 5.94
CA GLU A 68 11.80 7.04 7.05
C GLU A 68 11.60 5.56 7.40
N ALA A 69 10.35 5.12 7.54
CA ALA A 69 10.03 3.72 7.84
C ALA A 69 10.52 2.77 6.74
N PHE A 70 10.38 3.15 5.46
CA PHE A 70 10.87 2.37 4.34
C PHE A 70 12.40 2.26 4.36
N HIS A 71 13.11 3.37 4.54
CA HIS A 71 14.57 3.35 4.61
C HIS A 71 15.09 2.59 5.83
N LEU A 72 14.43 2.72 6.97
CA LEU A 72 14.76 1.95 8.17
C LEU A 72 14.62 0.43 7.93
N ALA A 73 13.56 0.01 7.24
CA ALA A 73 13.38 -1.39 6.87
C ALA A 73 14.50 -1.87 5.93
N ARG A 74 14.89 -1.06 4.93
CA ARG A 74 16.02 -1.38 4.05
C ARG A 74 17.36 -1.45 4.81
N GLU A 75 17.61 -0.50 5.71
CA GLU A 75 18.80 -0.51 6.57
C GLU A 75 18.90 -1.80 7.40
N LEU A 76 17.78 -2.28 7.90
CA LEU A 76 17.67 -3.54 8.61
C LEU A 76 17.66 -4.78 7.68
N ASN A 77 17.98 -4.62 6.39
CA ASN A 77 18.05 -5.69 5.41
C ASN A 77 16.72 -6.43 5.16
N TYR A 78 15.58 -5.73 5.21
CA TYR A 78 14.36 -6.26 4.63
C TYR A 78 14.44 -6.15 3.11
N ASN A 79 14.42 -7.29 2.43
CA ASN A 79 14.60 -7.40 0.97
C ASN A 79 13.30 -7.73 0.22
N ASN A 80 12.18 -7.77 0.93
CA ASN A 80 10.85 -7.90 0.37
C ASN A 80 9.88 -6.96 1.10
N ILE A 81 9.71 -5.75 0.56
CA ILE A 81 8.86 -4.71 1.12
C ILE A 81 7.75 -4.42 0.14
N ASN A 82 6.52 -4.62 0.59
CA ASN A 82 5.31 -4.21 -0.12
C ASN A 82 4.90 -2.79 0.28
N MET A 83 4.33 -2.05 -0.67
CA MET A 83 3.68 -0.77 -0.39
C MET A 83 2.23 -0.81 -0.89
N ASP A 84 1.27 -0.40 -0.04
CA ASP A 84 -0.14 -0.32 -0.42
C ASP A 84 -0.51 1.11 -0.79
N LEU A 85 -1.13 1.27 -1.95
CA LEU A 85 -1.70 2.52 -2.44
C LEU A 85 -3.21 2.41 -2.58
N ILE A 86 -3.88 3.54 -2.46
CA ILE A 86 -5.31 3.66 -2.75
C ILE A 86 -5.48 4.71 -3.85
N VAL A 87 -6.15 4.34 -4.94
CA VAL A 87 -6.58 5.28 -5.99
C VAL A 87 -8.05 5.62 -5.86
N GLY A 88 -8.44 6.80 -6.29
CA GLY A 88 -9.80 7.32 -6.11
C GLY A 88 -10.02 7.98 -4.74
N LEU A 89 -8.98 8.44 -4.09
CA LEU A 89 -9.06 9.18 -2.83
C LEU A 89 -9.70 10.57 -3.03
N PRO A 90 -10.35 11.13 -1.97
CA PRO A 90 -10.98 12.45 -2.07
C PRO A 90 -9.96 13.53 -2.45
N GLY A 91 -10.26 14.30 -3.49
CA GLY A 91 -9.43 15.41 -3.94
C GLY A 91 -8.14 15.00 -4.65
N GLU A 92 -8.00 13.72 -5.02
CA GLU A 92 -6.92 13.26 -5.88
C GLU A 92 -7.39 13.13 -7.32
N ASP A 93 -6.70 13.82 -8.20
CA ASP A 93 -6.74 13.68 -9.65
C ASP A 93 -5.55 12.84 -10.15
N ILE A 94 -5.47 12.66 -11.46
CA ILE A 94 -4.38 11.91 -12.09
C ILE A 94 -3.00 12.49 -11.78
N SER A 95 -2.88 13.81 -11.58
CA SER A 95 -1.58 14.47 -11.29
C SER A 95 -1.06 14.09 -9.91
N LYS A 96 -1.94 14.02 -8.92
CA LYS A 96 -1.60 13.57 -7.56
C LYS A 96 -1.28 12.08 -7.51
N VAL A 97 -2.03 11.26 -8.25
CA VAL A 97 -1.71 9.83 -8.39
C VAL A 97 -0.34 9.64 -9.03
N LYS A 98 -0.05 10.38 -10.10
CA LYS A 98 1.27 10.36 -10.75
C LYS A 98 2.39 10.73 -9.78
N TYR A 99 2.22 11.81 -9.03
CA TYR A 99 3.18 12.22 -8.00
C TYR A 99 3.42 11.09 -6.97
N THR A 100 2.35 10.45 -6.47
CA THR A 100 2.46 9.31 -5.56
C THR A 100 3.27 8.18 -6.17
N LEU A 101 2.99 7.81 -7.41
CA LEU A 101 3.67 6.72 -8.11
C LEU A 101 5.16 7.04 -8.36
N GLU A 102 5.49 8.29 -8.69
CA GLU A 102 6.89 8.74 -8.84
C GLU A 102 7.64 8.61 -7.51
N LYS A 103 7.06 9.04 -6.40
CA LYS A 103 7.66 8.90 -5.07
C LYS A 103 7.83 7.44 -4.64
N VAL A 104 6.87 6.59 -4.92
CA VAL A 104 6.99 5.14 -4.67
C VAL A 104 8.08 4.52 -5.53
N LYS A 105 8.19 4.93 -6.80
CA LYS A 105 9.24 4.47 -7.70
C LYS A 105 10.64 4.86 -7.21
N GLU A 106 10.81 6.08 -6.67
CA GLU A 106 12.07 6.54 -6.04
C GLU A 106 12.48 5.62 -4.87
N LEU A 107 11.53 5.15 -4.06
CA LEU A 107 11.77 4.22 -2.96
C LEU A 107 12.11 2.80 -3.44
N SER A 108 11.63 2.42 -4.62
CA SER A 108 11.85 1.10 -5.22
C SER A 108 11.45 -0.09 -4.31
N PRO A 109 10.17 -0.24 -3.98
CA PRO A 109 9.69 -1.40 -3.27
C PRO A 109 9.84 -2.69 -4.10
N ASP A 110 9.63 -3.84 -3.47
CA ASP A 110 9.69 -5.15 -4.14
C ASP A 110 8.32 -5.59 -4.65
N SER A 111 7.25 -5.09 -4.03
CA SER A 111 5.88 -5.28 -4.46
C SER A 111 5.03 -4.04 -4.19
N LEU A 112 3.94 -3.91 -4.92
CA LEU A 112 3.01 -2.81 -4.86
C LEU A 112 1.59 -3.34 -4.92
N THR A 113 0.76 -2.98 -3.96
CA THR A 113 -0.68 -3.28 -4.00
C THR A 113 -1.45 -2.00 -4.25
N VAL A 114 -2.24 -1.97 -5.32
CA VAL A 114 -3.07 -0.83 -5.67
C VAL A 114 -4.53 -1.17 -5.39
N HIS A 115 -5.11 -0.48 -4.43
CA HIS A 115 -6.51 -0.60 -4.06
C HIS A 115 -7.33 0.48 -4.76
N SER A 116 -8.39 0.07 -5.44
CA SER A 116 -9.39 1.00 -5.97
C SER A 116 -10.42 1.30 -4.89
N LEU A 117 -10.65 2.59 -4.60
CA LEU A 117 -11.65 2.98 -3.62
C LEU A 117 -13.06 2.66 -4.15
N ALA A 118 -13.76 1.76 -3.47
CA ALA A 118 -15.13 1.41 -3.86
C ALA A 118 -16.10 2.56 -3.56
N VAL A 119 -17.00 2.88 -4.50
CA VAL A 119 -18.02 3.94 -4.37
C VAL A 119 -18.87 3.83 -3.10
N LYS A 120 -19.05 2.60 -2.55
CA LYS A 120 -19.72 2.41 -1.25
C LYS A 120 -18.92 2.98 -0.07
N ARG A 121 -17.59 2.98 -0.13
CA ARG A 121 -16.75 3.66 0.87
C ARG A 121 -16.76 5.16 0.64
N ALA A 122 -16.72 5.62 -0.61
CA ALA A 122 -16.91 7.02 -0.96
C ALA A 122 -18.30 7.51 -0.50
N ALA A 123 -19.37 6.70 -0.63
CA ALA A 123 -20.69 7.03 -0.11
C ALA A 123 -20.75 7.07 1.43
N ARG A 124 -19.95 6.27 2.15
CA ARG A 124 -19.77 6.39 3.61
C ARG A 124 -18.97 7.63 4.00
N LEU A 125 -17.96 8.02 3.20
CA LEU A 125 -17.27 9.30 3.32
C LEU A 125 -18.25 10.47 3.06
N ASN A 126 -19.21 10.28 2.14
CA ASN A 126 -20.33 11.23 1.92
C ASN A 126 -21.31 11.33 3.10
N MET A 127 -21.32 10.39 4.05
CA MET A 127 -22.07 10.55 5.30
C MET A 127 -21.44 11.59 6.23
N PHE A 128 -20.18 11.94 6.03
CA PHE A 128 -19.52 13.13 6.61
C PHE A 128 -19.60 14.31 5.63
N LYS A 129 -20.81 14.55 5.10
CA LYS A 129 -21.10 15.44 3.97
C LYS A 129 -20.47 16.83 4.04
N ASP A 130 -20.33 17.39 5.24
CA ASP A 130 -19.83 18.74 5.38
C ASP A 130 -18.32 18.91 5.06
N LYS A 131 -17.56 17.81 5.11
CA LYS A 131 -16.10 17.84 4.88
C LYS A 131 -15.69 17.49 3.44
N TYR A 132 -16.55 16.78 2.69
CA TYR A 132 -16.20 16.21 1.36
C TYR A 132 -17.16 16.66 0.24
N GLN A 133 -18.08 17.62 0.52
CA GLN A 133 -19.15 18.03 -0.42
C GLN A 133 -18.64 18.59 -1.75
N GLU A 134 -17.44 19.17 -1.75
CA GLU A 134 -16.82 19.78 -2.92
C GLU A 134 -15.67 18.95 -3.51
N MET A 135 -15.38 17.77 -2.96
CA MET A 135 -14.25 16.96 -3.42
C MET A 135 -14.65 15.99 -4.51
N THR A 136 -13.85 15.93 -5.56
CA THR A 136 -13.96 14.92 -6.61
C THR A 136 -13.30 13.62 -6.15
N PHE A 137 -13.88 12.50 -6.58
CA PHE A 137 -13.33 11.17 -6.43
C PHE A 137 -13.06 10.66 -7.84
N GLU A 138 -11.83 10.78 -8.28
CA GLU A 138 -11.45 10.38 -9.62
C GLU A 138 -10.79 9.00 -9.59
N ASN A 139 -11.43 8.03 -10.23
CA ASN A 139 -10.84 6.75 -10.55
C ASN A 139 -11.35 6.32 -11.92
N ASN A 140 -10.46 6.22 -12.88
CA ASN A 140 -10.76 5.94 -14.26
C ASN A 140 -9.70 5.00 -14.87
N GLN A 141 -9.91 4.58 -16.12
CA GLN A 141 -8.99 3.67 -16.80
C GLN A 141 -7.59 4.27 -16.96
N GLU A 142 -7.48 5.58 -17.17
CA GLU A 142 -6.19 6.26 -17.32
C GLU A 142 -5.34 6.15 -16.05
N ILE A 143 -5.96 6.31 -14.87
CA ILE A 143 -5.28 6.11 -13.57
C ILE A 143 -4.84 4.65 -13.41
N MET A 144 -5.67 3.69 -13.78
CA MET A 144 -5.30 2.26 -13.69
C MET A 144 -4.17 1.91 -14.65
N ASP A 145 -4.21 2.43 -15.87
CA ASP A 145 -3.13 2.24 -16.86
C ASP A 145 -1.83 2.87 -16.38
N LEU A 146 -1.88 4.05 -15.77
CA LEU A 146 -0.72 4.71 -15.18
C LEU A 146 -0.10 3.88 -14.04
N THR A 147 -0.91 3.31 -13.15
CA THR A 147 -0.42 2.43 -12.08
C THR A 147 0.26 1.19 -12.64
N GLN A 148 -0.35 0.55 -13.64
CA GLN A 148 0.21 -0.62 -14.31
C GLN A 148 1.54 -0.31 -15.00
N GLN A 149 1.59 0.78 -15.79
CA GLN A 149 2.82 1.20 -16.48
C GLN A 149 3.94 1.50 -15.49
N THR A 150 3.61 2.14 -14.36
CA THR A 150 4.59 2.41 -13.30
C THR A 150 5.12 1.12 -12.69
N ALA A 151 4.25 0.17 -12.36
CA ALA A 151 4.65 -1.14 -11.85
C ALA A 151 5.58 -1.87 -12.84
N TYR A 152 5.23 -1.90 -14.11
CA TYR A 152 6.08 -2.50 -15.16
C TYR A 152 7.44 -1.79 -15.29
N SER A 153 7.48 -0.46 -15.13
CA SER A 153 8.73 0.30 -15.14
C SER A 153 9.64 0.00 -13.94
N MET A 154 9.11 -0.64 -12.89
CA MET A 154 9.84 -1.16 -11.74
C MET A 154 10.11 -2.68 -11.84
N GLU A 155 9.92 -3.27 -13.03
CA GLU A 155 10.08 -4.71 -13.29
C GLU A 155 9.11 -5.59 -12.47
N MET A 156 7.94 -5.05 -12.13
CA MET A 156 6.90 -5.78 -11.41
C MET A 156 5.84 -6.29 -12.37
N GLY A 157 5.49 -7.58 -12.26
CA GLY A 157 4.35 -8.19 -12.93
C GLY A 157 3.13 -8.30 -12.00
N PRO A 158 1.90 -8.37 -12.55
CA PRO A 158 0.72 -8.62 -11.73
C PRO A 158 0.74 -10.07 -11.22
N TYR A 159 0.53 -10.26 -9.92
CA TYR A 159 0.43 -11.59 -9.30
C TYR A 159 -0.88 -11.82 -8.56
N TYR A 160 -1.59 -10.75 -8.24
CA TYR A 160 -2.82 -10.80 -7.48
C TYR A 160 -3.86 -9.87 -8.08
N LEU A 161 -5.09 -10.37 -8.26
CA LEU A 161 -6.23 -9.62 -8.75
C LEU A 161 -7.44 -9.92 -7.89
N TYR A 162 -8.03 -8.89 -7.27
CA TYR A 162 -9.24 -9.03 -6.48
C TYR A 162 -10.30 -8.04 -6.90
N ARG A 163 -11.46 -8.57 -7.31
CA ARG A 163 -12.63 -7.79 -7.67
C ARG A 163 -13.68 -7.88 -6.58
N GLN A 164 -14.05 -6.74 -5.99
CA GLN A 164 -15.19 -6.68 -5.09
C GLN A 164 -16.51 -6.71 -5.88
N LYS A 165 -17.48 -7.50 -5.40
CA LYS A 165 -18.86 -7.46 -5.94
C LYS A 165 -19.44 -6.06 -5.73
N ASN A 166 -20.10 -5.49 -6.78
CA ASN A 166 -20.76 -4.18 -6.76
C ASN A 166 -19.86 -2.93 -6.75
N MET A 167 -18.68 -2.96 -7.33
CA MET A 167 -17.92 -1.74 -7.65
C MET A 167 -18.49 -1.09 -8.92
N LYS A 168 -18.92 0.19 -8.83
CA LYS A 168 -19.17 0.99 -10.03
C LYS A 168 -17.83 1.31 -10.69
N GLY A 169 -17.68 0.99 -11.98
CA GLY A 169 -16.47 1.26 -12.74
C GLY A 169 -15.57 0.05 -13.01
N ASN A 170 -15.89 -1.14 -12.48
CA ASN A 170 -15.12 -2.38 -12.73
C ASN A 170 -13.63 -2.32 -12.43
N PHE A 171 -13.18 -1.43 -11.55
CA PHE A 171 -11.78 -1.35 -11.17
C PHE A 171 -11.46 -2.37 -10.09
N GLU A 172 -10.32 -3.01 -10.24
CA GLU A 172 -9.87 -4.14 -9.43
C GLU A 172 -8.76 -3.69 -8.48
N ASN A 173 -8.59 -4.41 -7.38
CA ASN A 173 -7.39 -4.30 -6.58
C ASN A 173 -6.34 -5.19 -7.24
N VAL A 174 -5.17 -4.66 -7.51
CA VAL A 174 -4.10 -5.38 -8.21
C VAL A 174 -2.85 -5.37 -7.37
N GLY A 175 -2.28 -6.55 -7.15
CA GLY A 175 -0.93 -6.72 -6.60
C GLY A 175 0.08 -6.90 -7.73
N TYR A 176 1.17 -6.14 -7.66
CA TYR A 176 2.31 -6.23 -8.55
C TYR A 176 3.55 -6.59 -7.73
N ALA A 177 4.41 -7.46 -8.25
CA ALA A 177 5.65 -7.83 -7.59
C ALA A 177 6.77 -8.09 -8.60
N LYS A 178 8.01 -7.87 -8.17
CA LYS A 178 9.20 -8.35 -8.88
C LYS A 178 9.22 -9.88 -8.89
N VAL A 179 9.97 -10.46 -9.82
CA VAL A 179 10.18 -11.91 -9.85
C VAL A 179 10.72 -12.38 -8.50
N ASP A 180 10.20 -13.51 -8.00
CA ASP A 180 10.54 -14.10 -6.69
C ASP A 180 10.17 -13.24 -5.46
N LYS A 181 9.34 -12.22 -5.63
CA LYS A 181 8.84 -11.34 -4.54
C LYS A 181 7.31 -11.38 -4.41
N ALA A 182 6.63 -12.03 -5.34
CA ALA A 182 5.23 -12.40 -5.17
C ALA A 182 5.11 -13.44 -4.05
N GLY A 183 4.10 -13.29 -3.21
CA GLY A 183 3.80 -14.27 -2.19
C GLY A 183 3.08 -15.46 -2.75
#